data_a751d59127cb90dc4d703d79608ff91e
#
_entry.id   a751d59127cb90dc4d703d79608ff91e
#
_cell.length_a   1.000
_cell.length_b   1.000
_cell.length_c   1.000
_cell.angle_alpha   90.00
_cell.angle_beta   90.00
_cell.angle_gamma   90.00
#
_symmetry.space_group_name_H-M   'P 1'
#
loop_
_entity.id
_entity.type
_entity.pdbx_description
1 polymer ?
#
loop_
_entity_poly.entity_id
_entity_poly.type
_entity_poly.pdbx_seq_one_letter_code
_entity_poly.pdbx_strand_id
1 'polypeptide(L)'
;MSRGYIRFWGVRGSNPTPDKDKMEFGGETSCIEVKTSDNELIVLDMGSGIRNLGNEILNDPSYPKNIHIFLSHFHWDHIMGFLLFTPFYDASFTFNIYGFNKHTATDSFSKKILDPTFWPVSIDMLNSKINFIDLDGETVTINSKTFVDYKNHTHPNTATTYRVTVDGHSVVYTTDCEHPSDKLNENVVSIAHGADILIHDSHFTRDDLKTHKGWGHSSWEKSIAVASRAEVKRLFLFHHNPSYNDEKIKEIESKAKKEFPSTTAAKQGMKINF
;
A
#
# COMPACT_ATOMS: atom_id res chain seq x y z
N MET A 1 -25.92 -4.39 -7.88
CA MET A 1 -24.86 -3.34 -7.88
C MET A 1 -23.55 -4.05 -7.58
N SER A 2 -22.49 -3.79 -8.32
CA SER A 2 -21.16 -4.33 -8.00
C SER A 2 -20.72 -3.75 -6.66
N ARG A 3 -20.30 -4.59 -5.73
CA ARG A 3 -19.67 -4.15 -4.48
C ARG A 3 -18.27 -3.64 -4.80
N GLY A 4 -17.74 -2.73 -3.99
CA GLY A 4 -16.33 -2.34 -4.04
C GLY A 4 -15.42 -3.53 -3.75
N TYR A 5 -14.15 -3.42 -4.12
CA TYR A 5 -13.15 -4.45 -3.83
C TYR A 5 -11.78 -3.85 -3.61
N ILE A 6 -10.93 -4.59 -2.90
CA ILE A 6 -9.48 -4.40 -2.96
C ILE A 6 -8.83 -5.50 -3.78
N ARG A 7 -7.72 -5.18 -4.47
CA ARG A 7 -6.87 -6.17 -5.15
C ARG A 7 -5.39 -5.87 -4.86
N PHE A 8 -4.65 -6.90 -4.51
CA PHE A 8 -3.22 -6.80 -4.24
C PHE A 8 -2.43 -7.01 -5.54
N TRP A 9 -1.72 -6.00 -5.99
CA TRP A 9 -0.84 -6.06 -7.17
C TRP A 9 0.60 -6.34 -6.80
N GLY A 10 0.99 -6.01 -5.58
CA GLY A 10 2.28 -6.31 -5.00
C GLY A 10 2.18 -6.38 -3.48
N VAL A 11 2.91 -7.29 -2.86
CA VAL A 11 2.82 -7.63 -1.43
C VAL A 11 4.17 -7.77 -0.75
N ARG A 12 5.28 -7.73 -1.51
CA ARG A 12 6.63 -7.83 -0.97
C ARG A 12 7.12 -6.50 -0.43
N GLY A 13 7.97 -6.58 0.58
CA GLY A 13 8.69 -5.42 1.11
C GLY A 13 10.10 -5.31 0.55
N SER A 14 10.65 -4.12 0.65
CA SER A 14 12.04 -3.72 0.37
C SER A 14 12.52 -3.94 -1.07
N ASN A 15 12.23 -5.07 -1.71
CA ASN A 15 12.72 -5.37 -3.05
C ASN A 15 11.88 -6.43 -3.76
N PRO A 16 11.68 -6.34 -5.08
CA PRO A 16 11.05 -7.39 -5.86
C PRO A 16 11.82 -8.71 -5.75
N THR A 17 11.11 -9.82 -5.63
CA THR A 17 11.69 -11.16 -5.46
C THR A 17 11.12 -12.12 -6.50
N PRO A 18 11.78 -12.30 -7.66
CA PRO A 18 11.30 -13.17 -8.74
C PRO A 18 11.66 -14.64 -8.54
N ASP A 19 12.04 -15.05 -7.33
CA ASP A 19 12.46 -16.41 -7.01
C ASP A 19 11.29 -17.39 -7.06
N LYS A 20 11.50 -18.59 -7.59
CA LYS A 20 10.46 -19.61 -7.79
C LYS A 20 9.73 -20.01 -6.51
N ASP A 21 10.42 -20.03 -5.38
CA ASP A 21 9.89 -20.41 -4.07
C ASP A 21 9.16 -19.26 -3.35
N LYS A 22 8.93 -18.12 -4.04
CA LYS A 22 8.22 -16.94 -3.55
C LYS A 22 7.02 -16.55 -4.39
N MET A 23 6.76 -17.29 -5.47
CA MET A 23 5.77 -16.90 -6.47
C MET A 23 4.33 -17.24 -6.09
N GLU A 24 4.10 -18.07 -5.08
CA GLU A 24 2.73 -18.33 -4.60
C GLU A 24 2.14 -17.09 -3.91
N PHE A 25 2.95 -16.37 -3.13
CA PHE A 25 2.52 -15.09 -2.55
C PHE A 25 2.79 -13.92 -3.50
N GLY A 26 3.72 -14.05 -4.41
CA GLY A 26 4.07 -13.05 -5.40
C GLY A 26 5.35 -12.29 -5.04
N GLY A 27 6.02 -11.79 -6.07
CA GLY A 27 7.33 -11.13 -5.95
C GLY A 27 7.30 -9.61 -6.11
N GLU A 28 6.17 -9.01 -6.51
CA GLU A 28 6.07 -7.56 -6.73
C GLU A 28 5.93 -6.80 -5.42
N THR A 29 6.48 -5.57 -5.36
CA THR A 29 6.43 -4.72 -4.19
C THR A 29 5.14 -3.90 -4.12
N SER A 30 4.92 -3.24 -3.00
CA SER A 30 3.70 -2.63 -2.48
C SER A 30 2.85 -1.88 -3.51
N CYS A 31 1.70 -2.45 -3.86
CA CYS A 31 0.67 -1.77 -4.65
C CYS A 31 -0.69 -2.42 -4.40
N ILE A 32 -1.66 -1.63 -3.96
CA ILE A 32 -3.02 -2.07 -3.68
C ILE A 32 -4.01 -1.21 -4.47
N GLU A 33 -4.92 -1.86 -5.17
CA GLU A 33 -6.07 -1.26 -5.81
C GLU A 33 -7.26 -1.28 -4.86
N VAL A 34 -7.94 -0.15 -4.70
CA VAL A 34 -9.26 -0.03 -4.09
C VAL A 34 -10.21 0.51 -5.15
N LYS A 35 -11.09 -0.34 -5.64
CA LYS A 35 -12.11 0.01 -6.63
C LYS A 35 -13.44 0.16 -5.93
N THR A 36 -14.10 1.31 -6.12
CA THR A 36 -15.38 1.60 -5.47
C THR A 36 -16.57 1.15 -6.32
N SER A 37 -17.74 1.05 -5.69
CA SER A 37 -18.99 0.68 -6.37
C SER A 37 -19.45 1.71 -7.40
N ASP A 38 -19.07 2.97 -7.23
CA ASP A 38 -19.36 4.10 -8.13
C ASP A 38 -18.22 4.42 -9.10
N ASN A 39 -17.32 3.43 -9.30
CA ASN A 39 -16.25 3.45 -10.30
C ASN A 39 -15.08 4.39 -9.99
N GLU A 40 -14.85 4.82 -8.75
CA GLU A 40 -13.59 5.46 -8.40
C GLU A 40 -12.47 4.43 -8.29
N LEU A 41 -11.25 4.85 -8.57
CA LEU A 41 -10.04 4.07 -8.40
C LEU A 41 -9.07 4.79 -7.48
N ILE A 42 -8.77 4.14 -6.35
CA ILE A 42 -7.73 4.55 -5.41
C ILE A 42 -6.63 3.51 -5.44
N VAL A 43 -5.40 3.96 -5.56
CA VAL A 43 -4.20 3.12 -5.50
C VAL A 43 -3.41 3.51 -4.26
N LEU A 44 -3.00 2.50 -3.48
CA LEU A 44 -2.15 2.68 -2.32
C LEU A 44 -0.76 2.15 -2.67
N ASP A 45 0.19 3.07 -2.75
CA ASP A 45 1.56 2.91 -3.20
C ASP A 45 1.77 2.52 -4.68
N MET A 46 2.95 2.87 -5.17
CA MET A 46 3.42 2.68 -6.55
C MET A 46 4.67 1.79 -6.61
N GLY A 47 4.71 0.74 -5.80
CA GLY A 47 5.77 -0.28 -5.93
C GLY A 47 5.72 -0.99 -7.27
N SER A 48 6.59 -1.97 -7.48
CA SER A 48 6.71 -2.64 -8.79
C SER A 48 5.40 -3.28 -9.28
N GLY A 49 4.49 -3.63 -8.37
CA GLY A 49 3.17 -4.19 -8.68
C GLY A 49 2.28 -3.27 -9.54
N ILE A 50 2.49 -1.94 -9.51
CA ILE A 50 1.65 -1.00 -10.27
C ILE A 50 1.79 -1.17 -11.78
N ARG A 51 2.91 -1.71 -12.26
CA ARG A 51 3.10 -2.05 -13.68
C ARG A 51 2.01 -2.98 -14.18
N ASN A 52 1.68 -4.00 -13.40
CA ASN A 52 0.64 -4.96 -13.76
C ASN A 52 -0.77 -4.33 -13.71
N LEU A 53 -1.04 -3.48 -12.71
CA LEU A 53 -2.27 -2.68 -12.66
C LEU A 53 -2.36 -1.75 -13.89
N GLY A 54 -1.27 -1.11 -14.29
CA GLY A 54 -1.24 -0.24 -15.47
C GLY A 54 -1.64 -0.97 -16.75
N ASN A 55 -1.16 -2.19 -16.93
CA ASN A 55 -1.57 -3.03 -18.07
C ASN A 55 -3.07 -3.38 -18.03
N GLU A 56 -3.61 -3.70 -16.85
CA GLU A 56 -5.04 -3.96 -16.67
C GLU A 56 -5.88 -2.72 -17.03
N ILE A 57 -5.50 -1.53 -16.51
CA ILE A 57 -6.18 -0.25 -16.78
C ILE A 57 -6.26 0.06 -18.29
N LEU A 58 -5.17 -0.18 -19.01
CA LEU A 58 -5.14 0.08 -20.47
C LEU A 58 -5.94 -0.94 -21.27
N ASN A 59 -6.10 -2.16 -20.79
CA ASN A 59 -6.81 -3.24 -21.47
C ASN A 59 -8.32 -3.31 -21.13
N ASP A 60 -8.73 -2.68 -20.02
CA ASP A 60 -10.13 -2.66 -19.60
C ASP A 60 -10.69 -1.22 -19.59
N PRO A 61 -11.52 -0.84 -20.58
CA PRO A 61 -12.08 0.51 -20.68
C PRO A 61 -13.07 0.86 -19.55
N SER A 62 -13.43 -0.09 -18.70
CA SER A 62 -14.27 0.18 -17.52
C SER A 62 -13.52 0.90 -16.38
N TYR A 63 -12.18 0.97 -16.43
CA TYR A 63 -11.43 1.76 -15.48
C TYR A 63 -11.65 3.26 -15.70
N PRO A 64 -11.75 4.05 -14.60
CA PRO A 64 -11.90 5.50 -14.69
C PRO A 64 -10.61 6.13 -15.24
N LYS A 65 -10.77 7.29 -15.87
CA LYS A 65 -9.63 8.08 -16.37
C LYS A 65 -9.08 9.06 -15.32
N ASN A 66 -9.80 9.28 -14.23
CA ASN A 66 -9.33 10.04 -13.07
C ASN A 66 -8.96 9.06 -11.96
N ILE A 67 -7.69 9.03 -11.57
CA ILE A 67 -7.14 8.03 -10.66
C ILE A 67 -6.48 8.73 -9.48
N HIS A 68 -6.73 8.23 -8.28
CA HIS A 68 -6.19 8.75 -7.03
C HIS A 68 -5.13 7.80 -6.49
N ILE A 69 -3.91 8.29 -6.27
CA ILE A 69 -2.77 7.51 -5.79
C ILE A 69 -2.31 8.08 -4.46
N PHE A 70 -2.28 7.28 -3.42
CA PHE A 70 -1.84 7.67 -2.08
C PHE A 70 -0.52 6.99 -1.75
N LEU A 71 0.54 7.78 -1.58
CA LEU A 71 1.87 7.29 -1.25
C LEU A 71 2.05 7.24 0.26
N SER A 72 2.38 6.08 0.79
CA SER A 72 2.71 5.93 2.21
C SER A 72 4.00 6.69 2.58
N HIS A 73 5.03 6.54 1.76
CA HIS A 73 6.33 7.23 1.86
C HIS A 73 7.15 7.03 0.56
N PHE A 74 8.42 7.50 0.55
CA PHE A 74 9.25 7.54 -0.67
C PHE A 74 10.38 6.50 -0.73
N HIS A 75 10.30 5.38 0.02
CA HIS A 75 11.24 4.29 -0.20
C HIS A 75 11.00 3.62 -1.56
N TRP A 76 12.06 3.06 -2.15
CA TRP A 76 12.04 2.57 -3.52
C TRP A 76 10.95 1.55 -3.80
N ASP A 77 10.73 0.63 -2.91
CA ASP A 77 9.72 -0.44 -3.04
C ASP A 77 8.27 0.07 -3.01
N HIS A 78 8.05 1.36 -2.69
CA HIS A 78 6.75 2.02 -2.73
C HIS A 78 6.57 2.96 -3.92
N ILE A 79 7.65 3.28 -4.67
CA ILE A 79 7.61 4.27 -5.75
C ILE A 79 8.29 3.81 -7.05
N MET A 80 9.05 2.70 -7.05
CA MET A 80 9.84 2.26 -8.21
C MET A 80 8.99 1.93 -9.44
N GLY A 81 7.74 1.56 -9.24
CA GLY A 81 6.82 1.25 -10.33
C GLY A 81 6.37 2.49 -11.12
N PHE A 82 6.58 3.69 -10.60
CA PHE A 82 6.33 4.95 -11.31
C PHE A 82 6.99 4.94 -12.71
N LEU A 83 8.22 4.45 -12.80
CA LEU A 83 9.00 4.43 -14.02
C LEU A 83 8.36 3.62 -15.16
N LEU A 84 7.56 2.61 -14.83
CA LEU A 84 6.98 1.65 -15.77
C LEU A 84 5.44 1.65 -15.76
N PHE A 85 4.83 2.67 -15.19
CA PHE A 85 3.38 2.82 -15.17
C PHE A 85 2.90 3.42 -16.49
N THR A 86 2.65 2.56 -17.47
CA THR A 86 2.32 2.92 -18.85
C THR A 86 1.13 3.88 -19.02
N PRO A 87 0.08 3.91 -18.16
CA PRO A 87 -0.99 4.91 -18.27
C PRO A 87 -0.54 6.37 -18.19
N PHE A 88 0.65 6.66 -17.65
CA PHE A 88 1.20 8.03 -17.66
C PHE A 88 1.48 8.57 -19.06
N TYR A 89 1.62 7.72 -20.06
CA TYR A 89 1.84 8.12 -21.45
C TYR A 89 0.56 8.37 -22.24
N ASP A 90 -0.63 8.15 -21.65
CA ASP A 90 -1.92 8.37 -22.31
C ASP A 90 -2.56 9.68 -21.81
N ALA A 91 -2.72 10.66 -22.72
CA ALA A 91 -3.25 11.99 -22.41
C ALA A 91 -4.72 11.97 -21.92
N SER A 92 -5.43 10.86 -22.05
CA SER A 92 -6.81 10.73 -21.54
C SER A 92 -6.89 10.58 -20.02
N PHE A 93 -5.77 10.30 -19.36
CA PHE A 93 -5.74 10.10 -17.90
C PHE A 93 -5.38 11.35 -17.12
N THR A 94 -5.95 11.44 -15.92
CA THR A 94 -5.55 12.39 -14.88
C THR A 94 -5.20 11.59 -13.62
N PHE A 95 -4.02 11.85 -13.06
CA PHE A 95 -3.55 11.23 -11.82
C PHE A 95 -3.42 12.29 -10.75
N ASN A 96 -4.03 12.02 -9.60
CA ASN A 96 -3.91 12.82 -8.39
C ASN A 96 -3.06 12.02 -7.40
N ILE A 97 -1.81 12.43 -7.22
CA ILE A 97 -0.82 11.75 -6.37
C ILE A 97 -0.72 12.49 -5.06
N TYR A 98 -1.20 11.86 -4.00
CA TYR A 98 -1.22 12.39 -2.63
C TYR A 98 -0.04 11.85 -1.83
N GLY A 99 0.59 12.72 -1.08
CA GLY A 99 1.70 12.33 -0.22
C GLY A 99 2.18 13.50 0.63
N PHE A 100 3.22 13.23 1.41
CA PHE A 100 3.84 14.25 2.22
C PHE A 100 4.59 15.27 1.38
N ASN A 101 4.35 16.55 1.71
CA ASN A 101 5.13 17.67 1.25
C ASN A 101 5.28 17.69 -0.27
N LYS A 102 4.36 18.36 -0.91
CA LYS A 102 4.27 18.63 -2.35
C LYS A 102 5.62 18.96 -2.99
N HIS A 103 6.42 19.80 -2.35
CA HIS A 103 7.76 20.14 -2.87
C HIS A 103 8.66 18.91 -2.90
N THR A 104 8.59 18.06 -1.87
CA THR A 104 9.35 16.81 -1.82
C THR A 104 8.86 15.81 -2.87
N ALA A 105 7.54 15.69 -3.10
CA ALA A 105 6.99 14.82 -4.12
C ALA A 105 7.40 15.28 -5.52
N THR A 106 7.13 16.54 -5.87
CA THR A 106 7.50 17.10 -7.18
C THR A 106 9.01 17.00 -7.40
N ASP A 107 9.83 17.43 -6.45
CA ASP A 107 11.29 17.38 -6.57
C ASP A 107 11.82 15.94 -6.61
N SER A 108 11.24 15.03 -5.86
CA SER A 108 11.67 13.62 -5.87
C SER A 108 11.38 12.96 -7.20
N PHE A 109 10.16 13.10 -7.73
CA PHE A 109 9.84 12.51 -9.03
C PHE A 109 10.51 13.20 -10.20
N SER A 110 10.52 14.55 -10.26
CA SER A 110 11.06 15.28 -11.42
C SER A 110 12.58 15.40 -11.43
N LYS A 111 13.23 15.46 -10.25
CA LYS A 111 14.67 15.75 -10.16
C LYS A 111 15.53 14.60 -9.68
N LYS A 112 14.94 13.60 -8.98
CA LYS A 112 15.70 12.48 -8.41
C LYS A 112 15.38 11.16 -9.08
N ILE A 113 14.09 10.78 -9.14
CA ILE A 113 13.68 9.49 -9.71
C ILE A 113 13.81 9.50 -11.23
N LEU A 114 13.43 10.61 -11.87
CA LEU A 114 13.53 10.81 -13.32
C LEU A 114 14.83 11.56 -13.71
N ASP A 115 15.88 11.48 -12.90
CA ASP A 115 17.19 11.99 -13.27
C ASP A 115 17.73 11.27 -14.51
N PRO A 116 18.16 12.00 -15.55
CA PRO A 116 18.63 11.39 -16.81
C PRO A 116 19.79 10.42 -16.65
N THR A 117 20.53 10.47 -15.54
CA THR A 117 21.58 9.51 -15.20
C THR A 117 21.01 8.12 -14.97
N PHE A 118 19.77 8.03 -14.44
CA PHE A 118 19.15 6.77 -14.04
C PHE A 118 17.97 6.39 -14.94
N TRP A 119 17.28 7.38 -15.51
CA TRP A 119 16.08 7.15 -16.32
C TRP A 119 15.97 8.16 -17.48
N PRO A 120 15.81 7.69 -18.74
CA PRO A 120 15.88 8.57 -19.91
C PRO A 120 14.61 9.40 -20.17
N VAL A 121 13.55 9.22 -19.38
CA VAL A 121 12.26 9.91 -19.55
C VAL A 121 12.09 10.95 -18.46
N SER A 122 11.90 12.22 -18.83
CA SER A 122 11.53 13.29 -17.89
C SER A 122 10.02 13.33 -17.65
N ILE A 123 9.60 14.02 -16.60
CA ILE A 123 8.17 14.17 -16.28
C ILE A 123 7.40 14.90 -17.40
N ASP A 124 8.06 15.83 -18.12
CA ASP A 124 7.45 16.58 -19.23
C ASP A 124 7.20 15.72 -20.46
N MET A 125 7.77 14.52 -20.53
CA MET A 125 7.51 13.55 -21.61
C MET A 125 6.28 12.68 -21.33
N LEU A 126 5.69 12.76 -20.13
CA LEU A 126 4.48 12.05 -19.78
C LEU A 126 3.27 12.83 -20.31
N ASN A 127 2.40 12.16 -21.06
CA ASN A 127 1.28 12.82 -21.74
C ASN A 127 0.06 13.04 -20.83
N SER A 128 -0.08 12.25 -19.77
CA SER A 128 -1.18 12.38 -18.82
C SER A 128 -1.04 13.64 -17.95
N LYS A 129 -2.15 14.07 -17.38
CA LYS A 129 -2.12 15.14 -16.37
C LYS A 129 -1.77 14.54 -15.00
N ILE A 130 -0.65 14.96 -14.41
CA ILE A 130 -0.20 14.53 -13.08
C ILE A 130 -0.26 15.71 -12.12
N ASN A 131 -1.07 15.57 -11.06
CA ASN A 131 -1.20 16.53 -9.99
C ASN A 131 -0.55 15.95 -8.73
N PHE A 132 0.49 16.59 -8.21
CA PHE A 132 1.01 16.28 -6.87
C PHE A 132 0.27 17.10 -5.84
N ILE A 133 -0.30 16.46 -4.84
CA ILE A 133 -1.19 17.07 -3.84
C ILE A 133 -0.63 16.80 -2.45
N ASP A 134 -0.44 17.86 -1.68
CA ASP A 134 -0.07 17.73 -0.27
C ASP A 134 -1.25 17.23 0.54
N LEU A 135 -0.95 16.39 1.50
CA LEU A 135 -1.85 16.03 2.57
C LEU A 135 -1.83 17.15 3.62
N ASP A 136 -2.80 18.05 3.56
CA ASP A 136 -3.04 19.05 4.58
C ASP A 136 -4.43 18.80 5.22
N GLY A 137 -4.51 18.81 6.56
CA GLY A 137 -5.73 18.43 7.27
C GLY A 137 -5.72 16.96 7.75
N GLU A 138 -6.89 16.34 7.81
CA GLU A 138 -7.06 14.97 8.33
C GLU A 138 -7.72 14.02 7.33
N THR A 139 -8.43 14.55 6.34
CA THR A 139 -9.25 13.77 5.41
C THR A 139 -9.20 14.34 3.99
N VAL A 140 -9.04 13.47 3.01
CA VAL A 140 -9.24 13.76 1.59
C VAL A 140 -10.61 13.25 1.16
N THR A 141 -11.47 14.13 0.66
CA THR A 141 -12.78 13.76 0.10
C THR A 141 -12.64 13.49 -1.40
N ILE A 142 -12.92 12.26 -1.82
CA ILE A 142 -12.96 11.89 -3.24
C ILE A 142 -14.33 12.21 -3.82
N ASN A 143 -15.38 11.77 -3.13
CA ASN A 143 -16.78 12.12 -3.45
C ASN A 143 -17.65 11.99 -2.18
N SER A 144 -18.97 12.09 -2.30
CA SER A 144 -19.90 12.06 -1.17
C SER A 144 -19.93 10.74 -0.39
N LYS A 145 -19.34 9.68 -0.90
CA LYS A 145 -19.34 8.33 -0.32
C LYS A 145 -17.94 7.77 -0.06
N THR A 146 -16.91 8.42 -0.60
CA THR A 146 -15.53 7.93 -0.55
C THR A 146 -14.62 8.98 0.07
N PHE A 147 -13.99 8.62 1.18
CA PHE A 147 -13.10 9.46 1.97
C PHE A 147 -11.80 8.71 2.28
N VAL A 148 -10.72 9.45 2.41
CA VAL A 148 -9.42 8.91 2.82
C VAL A 148 -8.91 9.71 4.01
N ASP A 149 -9.01 9.11 5.21
CA ASP A 149 -8.38 9.64 6.42
C ASP A 149 -6.95 9.14 6.50
N TYR A 150 -6.08 9.90 7.17
CA TYR A 150 -4.68 9.52 7.27
C TYR A 150 -4.04 9.97 8.58
N LYS A 151 -3.05 9.19 9.02
CA LYS A 151 -2.19 9.50 10.18
C LYS A 151 -0.77 9.03 9.94
N ASN A 152 0.18 9.82 10.42
CA ASN A 152 1.58 9.45 10.38
C ASN A 152 1.92 8.46 11.47
N HIS A 153 2.88 7.59 11.18
CA HIS A 153 3.41 6.62 12.13
C HIS A 153 4.94 6.51 12.06
N THR A 154 5.50 5.72 12.97
CA THR A 154 6.96 5.58 13.11
C THR A 154 7.54 4.72 12.00
N HIS A 155 8.41 5.32 11.22
CA HIS A 155 9.27 4.71 10.20
C HIS A 155 10.44 5.66 9.96
N PRO A 156 11.64 5.22 9.49
CA PRO A 156 12.68 6.14 9.03
C PRO A 156 12.11 7.12 7.99
N ASN A 157 12.25 8.43 8.26
CA ASN A 157 11.65 9.52 7.48
C ASN A 157 10.10 9.60 7.52
N THR A 158 9.44 8.90 8.45
CA THR A 158 7.98 8.88 8.62
C THR A 158 7.25 8.16 7.48
N ALA A 159 6.18 7.43 7.80
CA ALA A 159 5.25 6.88 6.84
C ALA A 159 3.80 7.20 7.25
N THR A 160 2.86 7.03 6.30
CA THR A 160 1.43 7.34 6.49
C THR A 160 0.60 6.07 6.46
N THR A 161 -0.27 5.93 7.45
CA THR A 161 -1.40 5.01 7.41
C THR A 161 -2.59 5.70 6.76
N TYR A 162 -3.26 5.02 5.85
CA TYR A 162 -4.49 5.47 5.21
C TYR A 162 -5.69 4.63 5.64
N ARG A 163 -6.82 5.29 5.88
CA ARG A 163 -8.13 4.64 6.01
C ARG A 163 -9.01 5.09 4.86
N VAL A 164 -9.28 4.19 3.94
CA VAL A 164 -10.18 4.41 2.81
C VAL A 164 -11.58 3.96 3.23
N THR A 165 -12.53 4.88 3.27
CA THR A 165 -13.94 4.59 3.55
C THR A 165 -14.74 4.72 2.27
N VAL A 166 -15.50 3.66 1.91
CA VAL A 166 -16.33 3.56 0.71
C VAL A 166 -17.71 3.03 1.10
N ASP A 167 -18.77 3.80 0.87
CA ASP A 167 -20.15 3.39 1.21
C ASP A 167 -20.31 2.84 2.65
N GLY A 168 -19.56 3.38 3.62
CA GLY A 168 -19.57 2.96 5.02
C GLY A 168 -18.68 1.74 5.33
N HIS A 169 -18.06 1.11 4.34
CA HIS A 169 -17.01 0.10 4.54
C HIS A 169 -15.63 0.73 4.63
N SER A 170 -14.74 0.16 5.41
CA SER A 170 -13.41 0.74 5.63
C SER A 170 -12.27 -0.25 5.45
N VAL A 171 -11.27 0.20 4.71
CA VAL A 171 -9.99 -0.48 4.50
C VAL A 171 -8.88 0.39 5.06
N VAL A 172 -8.10 -0.15 6.00
CA VAL A 172 -6.94 0.54 6.55
C VAL A 172 -5.67 -0.10 5.99
N TYR A 173 -4.78 0.74 5.47
CA TYR A 173 -3.48 0.35 4.95
C TYR A 173 -2.36 0.96 5.80
N THR A 174 -1.64 0.08 6.50
CA THR A 174 -0.49 0.42 7.34
C THR A 174 0.68 -0.43 6.92
N THR A 175 1.54 0.11 6.08
CA THR A 175 2.82 -0.49 5.70
C THR A 175 3.95 0.20 6.43
N ASP A 176 5.11 -0.45 6.54
CA ASP A 176 6.35 0.15 7.05
C ASP A 176 6.16 0.85 8.40
N CYS A 177 5.65 0.08 9.34
CA CYS A 177 5.26 0.57 10.65
C CYS A 177 6.08 -0.08 11.76
N GLU A 178 6.94 0.69 12.41
CA GLU A 178 7.60 0.25 13.63
C GLU A 178 6.79 0.66 14.86
N HIS A 179 6.52 -0.31 15.71
CA HIS A 179 5.90 -0.07 17.00
C HIS A 179 6.96 0.13 18.08
N PRO A 180 6.74 1.04 19.07
CA PRO A 180 7.59 1.08 20.26
C PRO A 180 7.71 -0.29 20.91
N SER A 181 8.84 -0.59 21.56
CA SER A 181 9.19 -1.94 22.05
C SER A 181 8.06 -2.61 22.84
N ASP A 182 7.44 -1.86 23.75
CA ASP A 182 6.44 -2.40 24.72
C ASP A 182 5.01 -1.93 24.43
N LYS A 183 4.79 -1.13 23.37
CA LYS A 183 3.50 -0.51 23.08
C LYS A 183 3.15 -0.66 21.62
N LEU A 184 1.91 -0.38 21.28
CA LEU A 184 1.47 -0.19 19.91
C LEU A 184 1.53 1.30 19.57
N ASN A 185 1.69 1.60 18.29
CA ASN A 185 1.59 2.97 17.80
C ASN A 185 0.12 3.41 17.87
N GLU A 186 -0.19 4.40 18.70
CA GLU A 186 -1.58 4.83 18.99
C GLU A 186 -2.24 5.47 17.75
N ASN A 187 -1.48 6.10 16.86
CA ASN A 187 -2.03 6.62 15.61
C ASN A 187 -2.55 5.49 14.73
N VAL A 188 -1.79 4.39 14.63
CA VAL A 188 -2.18 3.20 13.88
C VAL A 188 -3.41 2.53 14.49
N VAL A 189 -3.42 2.33 15.81
CA VAL A 189 -4.57 1.72 16.50
C VAL A 189 -5.81 2.58 16.33
N SER A 190 -5.68 3.91 16.51
CA SER A 190 -6.84 4.82 16.45
C SER A 190 -7.45 4.91 15.04
N ILE A 191 -6.63 4.97 13.99
CA ILE A 191 -7.13 5.04 12.61
C ILE A 191 -7.69 3.69 12.14
N ALA A 192 -7.19 2.57 12.69
CA ALA A 192 -7.67 1.22 12.39
C ALA A 192 -8.94 0.85 13.15
N HIS A 193 -9.35 1.62 14.16
CA HIS A 193 -10.47 1.24 15.03
C HIS A 193 -11.75 0.94 14.27
N GLY A 194 -12.33 -0.25 14.51
CA GLY A 194 -13.55 -0.75 13.89
C GLY A 194 -13.48 -0.97 12.38
N ALA A 195 -12.30 -1.04 11.78
CA ALA A 195 -12.17 -1.23 10.33
C ALA A 195 -12.67 -2.61 9.87
N ASP A 196 -13.26 -2.66 8.68
CA ASP A 196 -13.65 -3.94 8.06
C ASP A 196 -12.42 -4.75 7.65
N ILE A 197 -11.40 -4.07 7.14
CA ILE A 197 -10.15 -4.67 6.70
C ILE A 197 -8.97 -3.83 7.23
N LEU A 198 -8.01 -4.49 7.85
CA LEU A 198 -6.69 -3.95 8.16
C LEU A 198 -5.64 -4.69 7.32
N ILE A 199 -4.88 -3.96 6.52
CA ILE A 199 -3.70 -4.42 5.80
C ILE A 199 -2.50 -3.85 6.58
N HIS A 200 -1.70 -4.73 7.18
CA HIS A 200 -0.66 -4.30 8.12
C HIS A 200 0.69 -4.93 7.81
N ASP A 201 1.76 -4.14 7.96
CA ASP A 201 3.15 -4.60 7.92
C ASP A 201 3.37 -5.82 8.83
N SER A 202 3.92 -6.87 8.26
CA SER A 202 4.28 -8.11 8.93
C SER A 202 5.64 -8.63 8.46
N HIS A 203 6.55 -7.71 8.22
CA HIS A 203 7.85 -7.96 7.61
C HIS A 203 8.67 -8.99 8.38
N PHE A 204 8.59 -8.96 9.70
CA PHE A 204 9.39 -9.80 10.59
C PHE A 204 8.57 -10.77 11.43
N THR A 205 9.23 -11.78 11.97
CA THR A 205 8.81 -12.45 13.20
C THR A 205 9.28 -11.65 14.41
N ARG A 206 8.73 -11.93 15.59
CA ARG A 206 9.19 -11.29 16.85
C ARG A 206 10.69 -11.51 17.09
N ASP A 207 11.22 -12.66 16.69
CA ASP A 207 12.63 -12.99 16.89
C ASP A 207 13.52 -12.20 15.92
N ASP A 208 13.15 -12.13 14.65
CA ASP A 208 13.89 -11.34 13.66
C ASP A 208 13.86 -9.84 14.01
N LEU A 209 12.74 -9.33 14.52
CA LEU A 209 12.61 -7.93 14.91
C LEU A 209 13.60 -7.51 16.01
N LYS A 210 14.05 -8.45 16.88
CA LYS A 210 15.02 -8.14 17.94
C LYS A 210 16.35 -7.61 17.39
N THR A 211 16.74 -8.07 16.21
CA THR A 211 18.00 -7.67 15.55
C THR A 211 17.81 -6.58 14.49
N HIS A 212 16.56 -6.17 14.22
CA HIS A 212 16.21 -5.20 13.19
C HIS A 212 15.44 -3.98 13.74
N LYS A 213 15.69 -3.63 15.02
CA LYS A 213 15.10 -2.42 15.62
C LYS A 213 15.58 -1.17 14.88
N GLY A 214 14.68 -0.23 14.66
CA GLY A 214 14.96 1.01 13.91
C GLY A 214 14.91 0.85 12.39
N TRP A 215 14.58 -0.32 11.89
CA TRP A 215 14.40 -0.56 10.44
C TRP A 215 13.02 -0.12 9.94
N GLY A 216 12.12 0.25 10.84
CA GLY A 216 10.83 0.81 10.48
C GLY A 216 9.73 -0.21 10.19
N HIS A 217 9.92 -1.48 10.58
CA HIS A 217 8.97 -2.56 10.30
C HIS A 217 8.37 -3.20 11.54
N SER A 218 7.30 -3.97 11.31
CA SER A 218 6.56 -4.69 12.31
C SER A 218 6.78 -6.20 12.24
N SER A 219 6.42 -6.90 13.31
CA SER A 219 6.25 -8.34 13.27
C SER A 219 4.77 -8.71 13.10
N TRP A 220 4.51 -9.92 12.55
CA TRP A 220 3.14 -10.41 12.40
C TRP A 220 2.39 -10.49 13.75
N GLU A 221 3.09 -10.74 14.86
CA GLU A 221 2.49 -10.73 16.21
C GLU A 221 2.03 -9.33 16.63
N LYS A 222 2.78 -8.28 16.23
CA LYS A 222 2.36 -6.90 16.44
C LYS A 222 1.16 -6.54 15.56
N SER A 223 1.10 -7.05 14.33
CA SER A 223 -0.05 -6.86 13.45
C SER A 223 -1.33 -7.44 14.06
N ILE A 224 -1.25 -8.63 14.68
CA ILE A 224 -2.37 -9.23 15.43
C ILE A 224 -2.74 -8.36 16.64
N ALA A 225 -1.76 -7.89 17.40
CA ALA A 225 -2.03 -7.04 18.56
C ALA A 225 -2.74 -5.74 18.18
N VAL A 226 -2.36 -5.12 17.04
CA VAL A 226 -3.08 -3.97 16.48
C VAL A 226 -4.49 -4.36 16.08
N ALA A 227 -4.65 -5.45 15.32
CA ALA A 227 -5.95 -5.91 14.84
C ALA A 227 -6.94 -6.17 15.99
N SER A 228 -6.46 -6.84 17.04
CA SER A 228 -7.25 -7.14 18.23
C SER A 228 -7.62 -5.87 19.02
N ARG A 229 -6.65 -4.98 19.26
CA ARG A 229 -6.89 -3.75 20.02
C ARG A 229 -7.77 -2.74 19.28
N ALA A 230 -7.64 -2.69 17.95
CA ALA A 230 -8.45 -1.83 17.09
C ALA A 230 -9.81 -2.46 16.71
N GLU A 231 -10.10 -3.67 17.17
CA GLU A 231 -11.37 -4.38 16.89
C GLU A 231 -11.69 -4.49 15.40
N VAL A 232 -10.66 -4.77 14.58
CA VAL A 232 -10.86 -4.93 13.15
C VAL A 232 -11.53 -6.27 12.81
N LYS A 233 -12.30 -6.34 11.73
CA LYS A 233 -13.00 -7.56 11.34
C LYS A 233 -12.10 -8.57 10.64
N ARG A 234 -11.15 -8.10 9.82
CA ARG A 234 -10.24 -8.95 9.02
C ARG A 234 -8.85 -8.33 8.99
N LEU A 235 -7.82 -9.16 9.14
CA LEU A 235 -6.42 -8.78 9.06
C LEU A 235 -5.76 -9.39 7.82
N PHE A 236 -5.05 -8.57 7.04
CA PHE A 236 -4.14 -9.03 5.99
C PHE A 236 -2.71 -8.73 6.39
N LEU A 237 -1.90 -9.79 6.53
CA LEU A 237 -0.45 -9.68 6.72
C LEU A 237 0.16 -9.25 5.39
N PHE A 238 0.90 -8.16 5.40
CA PHE A 238 1.40 -7.50 4.21
C PHE A 238 2.89 -7.18 4.34
N HIS A 239 3.50 -6.72 3.25
CA HIS A 239 4.89 -6.30 3.21
C HIS A 239 5.86 -7.44 3.58
N HIS A 240 5.65 -8.62 2.96
CA HIS A 240 6.40 -9.83 3.27
C HIS A 240 7.89 -9.64 3.05
N ASN A 241 8.69 -10.08 4.03
CA ASN A 241 10.13 -10.00 3.98
C ASN A 241 10.68 -10.68 2.71
N PRO A 242 11.56 -10.02 1.94
CA PRO A 242 12.12 -10.61 0.71
C PRO A 242 12.93 -11.88 0.96
N SER A 243 13.42 -12.12 2.17
CA SER A 243 14.12 -13.35 2.55
C SER A 243 13.18 -14.50 2.90
N TYR A 244 11.86 -14.27 3.07
CA TYR A 244 10.91 -15.32 3.38
C TYR A 244 10.35 -15.94 2.10
N ASN A 245 10.49 -17.27 1.98
CA ASN A 245 9.85 -18.04 0.93
C ASN A 245 8.37 -18.32 1.24
N ASP A 246 7.66 -18.93 0.30
CA ASP A 246 6.24 -19.22 0.41
C ASP A 246 5.91 -20.11 1.62
N GLU A 247 6.77 -21.10 1.92
CA GLU A 247 6.56 -21.99 3.08
C GLU A 247 6.65 -21.23 4.40
N LYS A 248 7.60 -20.29 4.51
CA LYS A 248 7.72 -19.44 5.71
C LYS A 248 6.50 -18.54 5.91
N ILE A 249 5.97 -17.97 4.83
CA ILE A 249 4.77 -17.13 4.90
C ILE A 249 3.54 -17.96 5.28
N LYS A 250 3.38 -19.19 4.75
CA LYS A 250 2.32 -20.12 5.16
C LYS A 250 2.41 -20.50 6.63
N GLU A 251 3.62 -20.75 7.12
CA GLU A 251 3.87 -21.02 8.55
C GLU A 251 3.38 -19.85 9.42
N ILE A 252 3.76 -18.62 9.04
CA ILE A 252 3.33 -17.39 9.72
C ILE A 252 1.81 -17.26 9.68
N GLU A 253 1.18 -17.39 8.51
CA GLU A 253 -0.27 -17.32 8.37
C GLU A 253 -0.99 -18.36 9.26
N SER A 254 -0.49 -19.59 9.29
CA SER A 254 -1.05 -20.66 10.11
C SER A 254 -0.97 -20.36 11.61
N LYS A 255 0.14 -19.76 12.07
CA LYS A 255 0.31 -19.31 13.45
C LYS A 255 -0.61 -18.13 13.76
N ALA A 256 -0.66 -17.15 12.88
CA ALA A 256 -1.47 -15.95 13.03
C ALA A 256 -2.97 -16.26 13.12
N LYS A 257 -3.46 -17.20 12.31
CA LYS A 257 -4.86 -17.65 12.35
C LYS A 257 -5.28 -18.31 13.68
N LYS A 258 -4.34 -18.89 14.43
CA LYS A 258 -4.63 -19.44 15.75
C LYS A 258 -4.91 -18.36 16.79
N GLU A 259 -4.29 -17.18 16.64
CA GLU A 259 -4.43 -16.04 17.54
C GLU A 259 -5.56 -15.10 17.10
N PHE A 260 -5.67 -14.85 15.78
CA PHE A 260 -6.72 -14.04 15.18
C PHE A 260 -7.27 -14.77 13.94
N PRO A 261 -8.39 -15.53 14.07
CA PRO A 261 -8.88 -16.42 13.02
C PRO A 261 -9.17 -15.77 11.67
N SER A 262 -9.54 -14.48 11.65
CA SER A 262 -9.81 -13.70 10.43
C SER A 262 -8.54 -13.12 9.79
N THR A 263 -7.39 -13.76 9.98
CA THR A 263 -6.11 -13.37 9.38
C THR A 263 -5.89 -14.08 8.04
N THR A 264 -5.33 -13.36 7.07
CA THR A 264 -4.88 -13.90 5.79
C THR A 264 -3.54 -13.27 5.42
N ALA A 265 -2.57 -14.05 4.96
CA ALA A 265 -1.38 -13.48 4.32
C ALA A 265 -1.75 -13.00 2.91
N ALA A 266 -1.48 -11.73 2.63
CA ALA A 266 -1.81 -11.14 1.34
C ALA A 266 -1.03 -11.83 0.21
N LYS A 267 -1.70 -12.06 -0.93
CA LYS A 267 -1.10 -12.65 -2.13
C LYS A 267 -1.29 -11.71 -3.32
N GLN A 268 -0.29 -11.61 -4.14
CA GLN A 268 -0.40 -10.93 -5.43
C GLN A 268 -1.53 -11.52 -6.28
N GLY A 269 -2.37 -10.67 -6.86
CA GLY A 269 -3.56 -11.07 -7.61
C GLY A 269 -4.81 -11.33 -6.77
N MET A 270 -4.69 -11.44 -5.42
CA MET A 270 -5.83 -11.66 -4.53
C MET A 270 -6.82 -10.48 -4.60
N LYS A 271 -8.10 -10.79 -4.83
CA LYS A 271 -9.20 -9.82 -4.90
C LYS A 271 -10.21 -10.10 -3.79
N ILE A 272 -10.60 -9.08 -3.05
CA ILE A 272 -11.47 -9.16 -1.87
C ILE A 272 -12.59 -8.13 -2.00
N ASN A 273 -13.83 -8.58 -2.03
CA ASN A 273 -14.99 -7.68 -1.99
C ASN A 273 -15.29 -7.22 -0.55
N PHE A 274 -15.81 -6.02 -0.42
CA PHE A 274 -16.21 -5.42 0.86
C PHE A 274 -17.55 -4.65 0.75
#